data_2bf419c2cbb9830ac6e439a5d91de97f
#
_entry.id   2bf419c2cbb9830ac6e439a5d91de97f
#
_cell.length_a   1.000
_cell.length_b   1.000
_cell.length_c   1.000
_cell.angle_alpha   90.00
_cell.angle_beta   90.00
_cell.angle_gamma   90.00
#
_symmetry.space_group_name_H-M   'P 1'
#
loop_
_entity.id
_entity.type
_entity.pdbx_description
1 polymer ?
#
loop_
_entity_poly.entity_id
_entity_poly.type
_entity_poly.pdbx_seq_one_letter_code
_entity_poly.pdbx_strand_id
1 'polypeptide(L)'
;MATARQLDTNNWVEVKDNPLSKVGIFDYLGSEIGAPDPLRIYKVYRPAEELGAKDCIDSFKLLPWVDDHTMLGDAGTPAERKGIEGVIGEDVYFKDGYLKGNLKLFSSSHTEKVNDGKKELSAGYKCRYEFTEGVSEDGQRYDAIQRDIRGNHLASVDQGRMGKE
;
A
#
# COMPACT_ATOMS: atom_id res chain seq x y z
N MET A 1 4.28 15.45 6.89
CA MET A 1 3.89 15.62 8.30
C MET A 1 4.11 14.29 9.02
N ALA A 2 4.84 14.32 10.13
CA ALA A 2 5.09 13.09 10.89
C ALA A 2 3.78 12.56 11.47
N THR A 3 3.56 11.27 11.32
CA THR A 3 2.38 10.62 11.88
C THR A 3 2.56 10.43 13.37
N ALA A 4 1.52 10.70 14.16
CA ALA A 4 1.56 10.53 15.60
C ALA A 4 1.63 9.04 15.98
N ARG A 5 2.63 8.68 16.76
CA ARG A 5 2.82 7.33 17.28
C ARG A 5 2.62 7.35 18.78
N GLN A 6 1.96 6.32 19.30
CA GLN A 6 1.77 6.15 20.74
C GLN A 6 1.80 4.68 21.11
N LEU A 7 2.12 4.39 22.38
CA LEU A 7 2.09 3.03 22.89
C LEU A 7 0.77 2.78 23.60
N ASP A 8 0.23 1.57 23.42
CA ASP A 8 -0.96 1.14 24.16
C ASP A 8 -0.55 0.46 25.47
N THR A 9 -1.53 -0.10 26.18
CA THR A 9 -1.30 -0.75 27.47
C THR A 9 -0.41 -2.01 27.38
N ASN A 10 -0.24 -2.55 26.19
CA ASN A 10 0.64 -3.71 25.94
C ASN A 10 2.00 -3.30 25.40
N ASN A 11 2.28 -1.99 25.33
CA ASN A 11 3.46 -1.42 24.67
C ASN A 11 3.52 -1.70 23.17
N TRP A 12 2.37 -1.92 22.54
CA TRP A 12 2.27 -2.01 21.10
C TRP A 12 2.12 -0.62 20.49
N VAL A 13 2.71 -0.42 19.32
CA VAL A 13 2.69 0.88 18.66
C VAL A 13 1.36 1.09 17.96
N GLU A 14 0.70 2.21 18.22
CA GLU A 14 -0.46 2.68 17.48
C GLU A 14 -0.08 3.90 16.65
N VAL A 15 -0.56 3.93 15.41
CA VAL A 15 -0.32 5.05 14.50
C VAL A 15 -1.66 5.46 13.91
N LYS A 16 -2.02 6.75 14.01
CA LYS A 16 -3.25 7.28 13.42
C LYS A 16 -2.95 8.05 12.15
N ASP A 17 -3.90 8.05 11.23
CA ASP A 17 -3.84 8.83 9.99
C ASP A 17 -2.58 8.59 9.16
N ASN A 18 -2.12 7.34 9.15
CA ASN A 18 -0.93 6.96 8.42
C ASN A 18 -1.23 6.78 6.93
N PRO A 19 -0.43 7.38 6.02
CA PRO A 19 -0.59 7.12 4.61
C PRO A 19 -0.37 5.64 4.26
N LEU A 20 -1.27 5.07 3.48
CA LEU A 20 -1.20 3.69 2.99
C LEU A 20 -0.87 3.64 1.50
N SER A 21 -1.36 4.62 0.75
CA SER A 21 -1.15 4.75 -0.69
C SER A 21 -1.45 6.18 -1.12
N LYS A 22 -1.04 6.54 -2.32
CA LYS A 22 -1.29 7.89 -2.86
C LYS A 22 -1.62 7.84 -4.34
N VAL A 23 -2.33 8.87 -4.79
CA VAL A 23 -2.57 9.17 -6.20
C VAL A 23 -1.23 9.51 -6.85
N GLY A 24 -1.02 9.06 -8.08
CA GLY A 24 0.19 9.40 -8.81
C GLY A 24 0.45 8.47 -9.97
N ILE A 25 1.58 8.68 -10.59
CA ILE A 25 2.07 7.84 -11.68
C ILE A 25 3.36 7.17 -11.19
N PHE A 26 3.40 5.85 -11.31
CA PHE A 26 4.48 5.04 -10.76
C PHE A 26 5.05 4.13 -11.84
N ASP A 27 6.34 3.85 -11.75
CA ASP A 27 7.02 2.97 -12.68
C ASP A 27 6.84 1.52 -12.30
N TYR A 28 6.41 0.70 -13.27
CA TYR A 28 6.31 -0.75 -13.13
C TYR A 28 6.97 -1.42 -14.32
N LEU A 29 7.72 -2.48 -14.05
CA LEU A 29 8.24 -3.33 -15.13
C LEU A 29 7.06 -4.10 -15.75
N GLY A 30 7.06 -4.22 -17.08
CA GLY A 30 5.95 -4.86 -17.79
C GLY A 30 5.60 -6.25 -17.27
N SER A 31 6.61 -7.05 -16.88
CA SER A 31 6.37 -8.37 -16.31
C SER A 31 5.61 -8.35 -14.97
N GLU A 32 5.72 -7.26 -14.21
CA GLU A 32 5.00 -7.12 -12.94
C GLU A 32 3.50 -6.91 -13.12
N ILE A 33 3.11 -6.38 -14.27
CA ILE A 33 1.71 -5.98 -14.52
C ILE A 33 1.06 -6.73 -15.68
N GLY A 34 1.73 -7.74 -16.22
CA GLY A 34 1.21 -8.50 -17.35
C GLY A 34 1.11 -7.71 -18.64
N ALA A 35 2.00 -6.73 -18.83
CA ALA A 35 2.00 -5.86 -20.01
C ALA A 35 2.49 -6.60 -21.27
N PRO A 36 2.16 -6.09 -22.48
CA PRO A 36 2.62 -6.70 -23.72
C PRO A 36 4.14 -6.84 -23.84
N ASP A 37 4.90 -5.87 -23.33
CA ASP A 37 6.36 -5.93 -23.33
C ASP A 37 6.86 -6.12 -21.88
N PRO A 38 7.26 -7.33 -21.49
CA PRO A 38 7.65 -7.61 -20.09
C PRO A 38 8.95 -6.93 -19.67
N LEU A 39 9.75 -6.45 -20.60
CA LEU A 39 11.04 -5.82 -20.31
C LEU A 39 10.98 -4.28 -20.30
N ARG A 40 9.85 -3.72 -20.71
CA ARG A 40 9.65 -2.26 -20.74
C ARG A 40 9.17 -1.74 -19.39
N ILE A 41 9.59 -0.52 -19.01
CA ILE A 41 9.05 0.20 -17.87
C ILE A 41 7.80 0.97 -18.33
N TYR A 42 6.69 0.73 -17.63
CA TYR A 42 5.40 1.39 -17.89
C TYR A 42 5.14 2.45 -16.83
N LYS A 43 4.65 3.60 -17.26
CA LYS A 43 4.13 4.64 -16.38
C LYS A 43 2.69 4.28 -16.05
N VAL A 44 2.42 3.91 -14.81
CA VAL A 44 1.09 3.45 -14.38
C VAL A 44 0.43 4.49 -13.51
N TYR A 45 -0.75 4.93 -13.94
CA TYR A 45 -1.54 5.93 -13.23
C TYR A 45 -2.46 5.27 -12.21
N ARG A 46 -2.38 5.77 -10.97
CA ARG A 46 -3.30 5.43 -9.89
C ARG A 46 -4.18 6.64 -9.66
N PRO A 47 -5.40 6.68 -10.25
CA PRO A 47 -6.24 7.87 -10.17
C PRO A 47 -7.01 7.97 -8.87
N ALA A 48 -7.38 9.20 -8.51
CA ALA A 48 -8.17 9.49 -7.31
C ALA A 48 -9.51 8.74 -7.31
N GLU A 49 -10.15 8.63 -8.48
CA GLU A 49 -11.44 7.94 -8.63
C GLU A 49 -11.37 6.47 -8.24
N GLU A 50 -10.23 5.82 -8.44
CA GLU A 50 -10.04 4.41 -8.06
C GLU A 50 -9.55 4.27 -6.62
N LEU A 51 -8.57 5.08 -6.21
CA LEU A 51 -8.01 5.00 -4.86
C LEU A 51 -9.02 5.46 -3.81
N GLY A 52 -9.85 6.46 -4.15
CA GLY A 52 -10.89 6.99 -3.26
C GLY A 52 -12.24 6.28 -3.39
N ALA A 53 -12.35 5.25 -4.23
CA ALA A 53 -13.61 4.51 -4.36
C ALA A 53 -13.94 3.76 -3.06
N LYS A 54 -15.23 3.68 -2.73
CA LYS A 54 -15.69 3.02 -1.51
C LYS A 54 -15.18 1.58 -1.40
N ASP A 55 -15.25 0.81 -2.48
CA ASP A 55 -14.81 -0.59 -2.47
C ASP A 55 -13.30 -0.72 -2.25
N CYS A 56 -12.51 0.22 -2.76
CA CYS A 56 -11.08 0.29 -2.49
C CYS A 56 -10.83 0.57 -1.01
N ILE A 57 -11.44 1.62 -0.48
CA ILE A 57 -11.29 2.02 0.94
C ILE A 57 -11.67 0.84 1.86
N ASP A 58 -12.83 0.24 1.63
CA ASP A 58 -13.32 -0.86 2.46
C ASP A 58 -12.39 -2.08 2.40
N SER A 59 -11.76 -2.32 1.26
CA SER A 59 -10.87 -3.47 1.08
C SER A 59 -9.58 -3.37 1.90
N PHE A 60 -9.18 -2.18 2.33
CA PHE A 60 -7.98 -1.99 3.14
C PHE A 60 -8.23 -2.10 4.65
N LYS A 61 -9.49 -2.11 5.07
CA LYS A 61 -9.83 -2.23 6.49
C LYS A 61 -9.49 -3.62 7.02
N LEU A 62 -8.90 -3.68 8.20
CA LEU A 62 -8.61 -4.93 8.93
C LEU A 62 -7.60 -5.85 8.21
N LEU A 63 -6.76 -5.31 7.36
CA LEU A 63 -5.74 -6.09 6.68
C LEU A 63 -4.50 -6.32 7.55
N PRO A 64 -3.82 -7.46 7.34
CA PRO A 64 -2.59 -7.74 8.07
C PRO A 64 -1.43 -6.88 7.61
N TRP A 65 -0.56 -6.54 8.56
CA TRP A 65 0.71 -5.87 8.32
C TRP A 65 1.82 -6.90 8.47
N VAL A 66 2.63 -7.07 7.43
CA VAL A 66 3.66 -8.11 7.36
C VAL A 66 5.04 -7.50 7.05
N ASP A 67 6.09 -8.25 7.28
CA ASP A 67 7.44 -7.87 6.89
C ASP A 67 7.69 -8.40 5.48
N ASP A 68 7.96 -7.49 4.56
CA ASP A 68 8.10 -7.69 3.12
C ASP A 68 6.83 -8.22 2.41
N HIS A 69 6.70 -7.84 1.15
CA HIS A 69 5.53 -8.20 0.34
C HIS A 69 5.38 -9.70 0.13
N THR A 70 4.19 -10.20 0.38
CA THR A 70 3.78 -11.56 0.01
C THR A 70 2.27 -11.52 -0.17
N MET A 71 1.77 -11.92 -1.33
CA MET A 71 0.32 -12.04 -1.54
C MET A 71 -0.21 -13.13 -0.62
N LEU A 72 -1.23 -12.79 0.16
CA LEU A 72 -1.82 -13.66 1.18
C LEU A 72 -3.14 -14.24 0.70
N GLY A 73 -3.52 -15.38 1.30
CA GLY A 73 -4.79 -16.02 1.04
C GLY A 73 -4.73 -17.06 -0.07
N ASP A 74 -5.87 -17.31 -0.72
CA ASP A 74 -6.04 -18.41 -1.67
C ASP A 74 -5.09 -18.37 -2.87
N ALA A 75 -4.75 -17.17 -3.33
CA ALA A 75 -3.87 -17.00 -4.48
C ALA A 75 -2.39 -16.85 -4.08
N GLY A 76 -2.06 -17.07 -2.82
CA GLY A 76 -0.71 -16.83 -2.33
C GLY A 76 -0.40 -17.65 -1.08
N THR A 77 0.37 -17.06 -0.17
CA THR A 77 0.76 -17.69 1.09
C THR A 77 -0.37 -17.58 2.13
N PRO A 78 -0.70 -18.66 2.85
CA PRO A 78 -1.61 -18.54 3.98
C PRO A 78 -1.08 -17.52 5.00
N ALA A 79 -1.96 -16.65 5.49
CA ALA A 79 -1.57 -15.56 6.38
C ALA A 79 -0.82 -16.05 7.62
N GLU A 80 -1.27 -17.16 8.21
CA GLU A 80 -0.66 -17.75 9.40
C GLU A 80 0.76 -18.24 9.16
N ARG A 81 1.12 -18.55 7.93
CA ARG A 81 2.48 -18.99 7.59
C ARG A 81 3.43 -17.81 7.36
N LYS A 82 2.88 -16.69 6.89
CA LYS A 82 3.69 -15.48 6.67
C LYS A 82 4.15 -14.85 7.98
N GLY A 83 3.33 -14.95 9.01
CA GLY A 83 3.55 -14.23 10.26
C GLY A 83 3.00 -12.81 10.17
N ILE A 84 2.00 -12.52 10.98
CA ILE A 84 1.34 -11.22 11.03
C ILE A 84 2.02 -10.37 12.09
N GLU A 85 2.59 -9.25 11.70
CA GLU A 85 3.34 -8.36 12.59
C GLU A 85 2.47 -7.24 13.16
N GLY A 86 1.41 -6.89 12.47
CA GLY A 86 0.48 -5.83 12.87
C GLY A 86 -0.78 -5.85 12.04
N VAL A 87 -1.54 -4.76 12.08
CA VAL A 87 -2.86 -4.68 11.41
C VAL A 87 -3.17 -3.25 10.98
N ILE A 88 -3.94 -3.10 9.89
CA ILE A 88 -4.65 -1.87 9.55
C ILE A 88 -6.00 -1.92 10.28
N GLY A 89 -6.39 -0.82 10.92
CA GLY A 89 -7.68 -0.75 11.59
C GLY A 89 -8.84 -0.43 10.64
N GLU A 90 -9.96 0.02 11.20
CA GLU A 90 -11.17 0.35 10.44
C GLU A 90 -11.23 1.80 9.98
N ASP A 91 -10.41 2.69 10.54
CA ASP A 91 -10.40 4.12 10.20
C ASP A 91 -9.61 4.36 8.91
N VAL A 92 -10.10 3.79 7.81
CA VAL A 92 -9.50 3.98 6.48
C VAL A 92 -10.34 4.99 5.71
N TYR A 93 -9.67 5.99 5.16
CA TYR A 93 -10.32 7.06 4.40
C TYR A 93 -9.39 7.64 3.34
N PHE A 94 -9.98 8.31 2.37
CA PHE A 94 -9.22 8.99 1.30
C PHE A 94 -9.35 10.51 1.50
N LYS A 95 -8.21 11.19 1.53
CA LYS A 95 -8.18 12.65 1.67
C LYS A 95 -6.91 13.23 1.06
N ASP A 96 -7.08 14.31 0.30
CA ASP A 96 -5.96 15.08 -0.27
C ASP A 96 -4.98 14.23 -1.09
N GLY A 97 -5.52 13.29 -1.85
CA GLY A 97 -4.71 12.40 -2.71
C GLY A 97 -4.10 11.21 -2.01
N TYR A 98 -4.38 11.01 -0.72
CA TYR A 98 -3.84 9.89 0.07
C TYR A 98 -4.95 8.99 0.59
N LEU A 99 -4.70 7.69 0.52
CA LEU A 99 -5.45 6.70 1.29
C LEU A 99 -4.74 6.57 2.64
N LYS A 100 -5.46 6.82 3.72
CA LYS A 100 -4.91 6.83 5.08
C LYS A 100 -5.65 5.85 5.97
N GLY A 101 -4.98 5.38 7.02
CA GLY A 101 -5.58 4.49 7.99
C GLY A 101 -4.86 4.49 9.32
N ASN A 102 -5.51 3.94 10.33
CA ASN A 102 -4.90 3.70 11.63
C ASN A 102 -4.24 2.31 11.63
N LEU A 103 -3.10 2.22 12.29
CA LEU A 103 -2.27 1.01 12.30
C LEU A 103 -1.97 0.60 13.74
N LYS A 104 -1.77 -0.70 13.94
CA LYS A 104 -1.20 -1.23 15.18
C LYS A 104 -0.12 -2.25 14.84
N LEU A 105 1.02 -2.14 15.50
CA LEU A 105 2.17 -3.03 15.31
C LEU A 105 2.40 -3.82 16.59
N PHE A 106 2.34 -5.13 16.50
CA PHE A 106 2.45 -6.06 17.63
C PHE A 106 3.88 -6.55 17.86
N SER A 107 4.65 -6.70 16.77
CA SER A 107 5.97 -7.31 16.79
C SER A 107 7.02 -6.36 17.35
N SER A 108 7.72 -6.77 18.40
CA SER A 108 8.82 -5.98 19.00
C SER A 108 9.99 -5.81 18.04
N SER A 109 10.39 -6.86 17.34
CA SER A 109 11.48 -6.80 16.36
C SER A 109 11.14 -5.91 15.17
N HIS A 110 9.89 -5.97 14.70
CA HIS A 110 9.42 -5.13 13.61
C HIS A 110 9.32 -3.67 14.03
N THR A 111 8.92 -3.42 15.28
CA THR A 111 8.88 -2.09 15.87
C THR A 111 10.27 -1.44 15.87
N GLU A 112 11.30 -2.17 16.22
CA GLU A 112 12.67 -1.67 16.18
C GLU A 112 13.09 -1.27 14.78
N LYS A 113 12.79 -2.07 13.75
CA LYS A 113 13.06 -1.76 12.35
C LYS A 113 12.36 -0.47 11.90
N VAL A 114 11.10 -0.33 12.26
CA VAL A 114 10.29 0.84 11.88
C VAL A 114 10.80 2.10 12.61
N ASN A 115 11.13 1.99 13.89
CA ASN A 115 11.65 3.11 14.68
C ASN A 115 13.01 3.59 14.19
N ASP A 116 13.83 2.69 13.67
CA ASP A 116 15.13 3.03 13.09
C ASP A 116 14.99 3.71 11.72
N GLY A 117 13.79 3.80 11.16
CA GLY A 117 13.54 4.43 9.88
C GLY A 117 14.09 3.66 8.69
N LYS A 118 14.37 2.38 8.86
CA LYS A 118 14.96 1.53 7.82
C LYS A 118 13.94 0.87 6.90
N LYS A 119 12.67 0.90 7.27
CA LYS A 119 11.59 0.30 6.50
C LYS A 119 10.57 1.35 6.09
N GLU A 120 10.16 1.30 4.84
CA GLU A 120 9.06 2.09 4.31
C GLU A 120 7.80 1.23 4.24
N LEU A 121 6.64 1.86 4.25
CA LEU A 121 5.37 1.15 4.12
C LEU A 121 4.95 1.08 2.66
N SER A 122 4.43 -0.06 2.26
CA SER A 122 3.93 -0.29 0.92
C SER A 122 2.67 -1.14 0.97
N ALA A 123 1.61 -0.66 0.34
CA ALA A 123 0.36 -1.42 0.24
C ALA A 123 0.52 -2.57 -0.75
N GLY A 124 0.09 -3.76 -0.34
CA GLY A 124 -0.05 -4.90 -1.22
C GLY A 124 -1.50 -5.02 -1.65
N TYR A 125 -1.75 -5.16 -2.94
CA TYR A 125 -3.11 -5.12 -3.47
C TYR A 125 -3.21 -5.88 -4.78
N LYS A 126 -4.46 -6.17 -5.15
CA LYS A 126 -4.81 -6.67 -6.47
C LYS A 126 -5.50 -5.54 -7.23
N CYS A 127 -5.29 -5.47 -8.52
CA CYS A 127 -6.00 -4.52 -9.38
C CYS A 127 -6.00 -5.03 -10.81
N ARG A 128 -6.80 -4.38 -11.63
CA ARG A 128 -6.83 -4.59 -13.07
C ARG A 128 -6.04 -3.46 -13.72
N TYR A 129 -5.23 -3.78 -14.72
CA TYR A 129 -4.48 -2.77 -15.47
C TYR A 129 -5.17 -2.52 -16.82
N GLU A 130 -5.52 -1.26 -17.08
CA GLU A 130 -6.06 -0.82 -18.34
C GLU A 130 -4.92 -0.17 -19.14
N PHE A 131 -4.51 -0.83 -20.22
CA PHE A 131 -3.40 -0.35 -21.05
C PHE A 131 -3.90 0.68 -22.04
N THR A 132 -4.04 1.91 -21.57
CA THR A 132 -4.51 3.07 -22.31
C THR A 132 -3.58 4.24 -22.00
N GLU A 133 -2.99 4.83 -23.03
CA GLU A 133 -2.14 6.01 -22.87
C GLU A 133 -3.00 7.25 -22.59
N GLY A 134 -2.46 8.18 -21.83
CA GLY A 134 -3.13 9.43 -21.53
C GLY A 134 -2.24 10.38 -20.77
N VAL A 135 -2.86 11.47 -20.29
CA VAL A 135 -2.19 12.52 -19.51
C VAL A 135 -3.04 12.79 -18.28
N SER A 136 -2.41 12.81 -17.11
CA SER A 136 -3.10 13.09 -15.85
C SER A 136 -3.46 14.58 -15.74
N GLU A 137 -4.25 14.93 -14.71
CA GLU A 137 -4.69 16.31 -14.47
C GLU A 137 -3.51 17.28 -14.32
N ASP A 138 -2.40 16.82 -13.74
CA ASP A 138 -1.19 17.63 -13.56
C ASP A 138 -0.24 17.60 -14.76
N GLY A 139 -0.67 17.05 -15.90
CA GLY A 139 0.08 17.09 -17.14
C GLY A 139 1.10 15.98 -17.34
N GLN A 140 1.12 14.96 -16.47
CA GLN A 140 2.04 13.83 -16.58
C GLN A 140 1.48 12.75 -17.49
N ARG A 141 2.34 12.23 -18.36
CA ARG A 141 1.96 11.16 -19.30
C ARG A 141 1.99 9.80 -18.60
N TYR A 142 1.03 8.94 -18.95
CA TYR A 142 0.99 7.55 -18.47
C TYR A 142 0.69 6.58 -19.61
N ASP A 143 1.05 5.31 -19.39
CA ASP A 143 0.88 4.20 -20.34
C ASP A 143 -0.27 3.27 -19.96
N ALA A 144 -0.64 3.22 -18.69
CA ALA A 144 -1.67 2.34 -18.17
C ALA A 144 -2.32 2.95 -16.93
N ILE A 145 -3.51 2.43 -16.57
CA ILE A 145 -4.29 2.90 -15.43
C ILE A 145 -4.60 1.70 -14.53
N GLN A 146 -4.45 1.87 -13.21
CA GLN A 146 -4.92 0.89 -12.23
C GLN A 146 -6.43 1.04 -12.02
N ARG A 147 -7.14 -0.08 -12.15
CA ARG A 147 -8.59 -0.16 -11.93
C ARG A 147 -8.90 -1.22 -10.89
N ASP A 148 -10.00 -1.03 -10.16
CA ASP A 148 -10.51 -2.00 -9.19
C ASP A 148 -9.46 -2.42 -8.16
N ILE A 149 -8.85 -1.44 -7.53
CA ILE A 149 -7.83 -1.66 -6.50
C ILE A 149 -8.47 -2.29 -5.27
N ARG A 150 -7.94 -3.44 -4.84
CA ARG A 150 -8.43 -4.17 -3.66
C ARG A 150 -7.25 -4.58 -2.79
N GLY A 151 -7.23 -4.11 -1.55
CA GLY A 151 -6.13 -4.36 -0.62
C GLY A 151 -5.99 -5.85 -0.27
N ASN A 152 -4.77 -6.25 0.00
CA ASN A 152 -4.42 -7.60 0.44
C ASN A 152 -3.61 -7.58 1.73
N HIS A 153 -2.65 -6.68 1.84
CA HIS A 153 -1.80 -6.55 3.02
C HIS A 153 -1.12 -5.18 3.03
N LEU A 154 -0.51 -4.85 4.17
CA LEU A 154 0.45 -3.76 4.30
C LEU A 154 1.81 -4.39 4.54
N ALA A 155 2.85 -3.91 3.90
CA ALA A 155 4.19 -4.44 4.08
C ALA A 155 5.18 -3.37 4.51
N SER A 156 6.09 -3.75 5.40
CA SER A 156 7.30 -2.97 5.64
C SER A 156 8.35 -3.44 4.66
N VAL A 157 8.86 -2.53 3.84
CA VAL A 157 9.83 -2.83 2.79
C VAL A 157 11.02 -1.88 2.89
N ASP A 158 12.14 -2.25 2.30
CA ASP A 158 13.33 -1.39 2.33
C ASP A 158 13.14 -0.14 1.48
N GLN A 159 12.36 -0.25 0.39
CA GLN A 159 12.05 0.88 -0.47
C GLN A 159 10.62 0.74 -1.01
N GLY A 160 9.74 1.67 -0.63
CA GLY A 160 8.36 1.72 -1.09
C GLY A 160 8.13 2.85 -2.08
N ARG A 161 6.97 2.79 -2.75
CA ARG A 161 6.58 3.81 -3.73
C ARG A 161 6.10 5.12 -3.09
N MET A 162 5.74 5.09 -1.82
CA MET A 162 5.31 6.29 -1.11
C MET A 162 6.46 7.13 -0.57
N GLY A 163 7.62 6.52 -0.41
CA GLY A 163 8.75 7.15 0.25
C GLY A 163 8.69 7.01 1.77
N LYS A 164 9.60 7.68 2.45
CA LYS A 164 9.68 7.61 3.92
C LYS A 164 8.62 8.48 4.57
N GLU A 165 8.04 7.99 5.66
CA GLU A 165 7.04 8.66 6.48
C GLU A 165 7.54 8.93 7.90
#